data_89bf9ed6a7e22c234dae55c8e4cf27a1
#
_entry.id   89bf9ed6a7e22c234dae55c8e4cf27a1
#
_cell.length_a   1.000
_cell.length_b   1.000
_cell.length_c   1.000
_cell.angle_alpha   90.00
_cell.angle_beta   90.00
_cell.angle_gamma   90.00
#
_symmetry.space_group_name_H-M   'P 1'
#
loop_
_entity.id
_entity.type
_entity.pdbx_description
1 polymer ?
#
loop_
_entity_poly.entity_id
_entity_poly.type
_entity_poly.pdbx_seq_one_letter_code
_entity_poly.pdbx_strand_id
1 'polypeptide(L)'
;MCSNLMNLGQDIKTLEENGADMLHIDVMDAPFVPNLTFGPDFIKAMQAVTTMPVDVHLMVDDPELIMSKFPVRKGDIVSPHIEVKKDYRALAAKVHEAGGLFGLAVNPETDVEAIKEYLDVLDTVTLMLVHPGAAGA
;
A
#
# COMPACT_ATOMS: atom_id res chain seq x y z
N MET A 1 9.35 6.35 2.14
CA MET A 1 10.48 6.30 3.10
C MET A 1 11.57 7.35 2.83
N CYS A 2 11.75 7.86 1.62
CA CYS A 2 12.86 8.77 1.28
C CYS A 2 12.58 10.27 1.53
N SER A 3 11.39 10.62 1.99
CA SER A 3 10.99 12.01 2.29
C SER A 3 11.55 12.51 3.62
N ASN A 4 11.51 13.83 3.83
CA ASN A 4 11.82 14.41 5.13
C ASN A 4 10.68 14.14 6.11
N LEU A 5 10.82 13.09 6.92
CA LEU A 5 9.78 12.64 7.85
C LEU A 5 9.35 13.71 8.87
N MET A 6 10.21 14.70 9.14
CA MET A 6 9.90 15.81 10.07
C MET A 6 9.15 16.96 9.39
N ASN A 7 9.00 16.93 8.05
CA ASN A 7 8.31 17.98 7.29
C ASN A 7 7.51 17.41 6.10
N LEU A 8 6.86 16.28 6.30
CA LEU A 8 6.15 15.55 5.24
C LEU A 8 5.03 16.36 4.57
N GLY A 9 4.33 17.21 5.31
CA GLY A 9 3.29 18.04 4.74
C GLY A 9 3.82 19.00 3.66
N GLN A 10 5.03 19.53 3.83
CA GLN A 10 5.67 20.36 2.82
C GLN A 10 6.14 19.54 1.61
N ASP A 11 6.70 18.35 1.86
CA ASP A 11 7.12 17.44 0.79
C ASP A 11 5.93 17.01 -0.08
N ILE A 12 4.79 16.68 0.54
CA ILE A 12 3.55 16.34 -0.17
C ILE A 12 3.09 17.49 -1.07
N LYS A 13 3.07 18.73 -0.55
CA LYS A 13 2.75 19.91 -1.33
C LYS A 13 3.68 20.09 -2.53
N THR A 14 4.98 19.95 -2.29
CA THR A 14 5.99 20.07 -3.34
C THR A 14 5.78 19.02 -4.43
N LEU A 15 5.47 17.77 -4.06
CA LEU A 15 5.16 16.72 -5.04
C LEU A 15 3.91 17.05 -5.86
N GLU A 16 2.84 17.50 -5.21
CA GLU A 16 1.58 17.88 -5.85
C GLU A 16 1.78 19.06 -6.83
N GLU A 17 2.50 20.11 -6.41
CA GLU A 17 2.83 21.28 -7.23
C GLU A 17 3.73 20.93 -8.44
N ASN A 18 4.52 19.87 -8.35
CA ASN A 18 5.38 19.38 -9.43
C ASN A 18 4.76 18.24 -10.25
N GLY A 19 3.46 17.98 -10.09
CA GLY A 19 2.69 17.10 -10.98
C GLY A 19 2.80 15.63 -10.66
N ALA A 20 3.05 15.25 -9.41
CA ALA A 20 2.90 13.87 -8.98
C ALA A 20 1.42 13.44 -9.08
N ASP A 21 1.18 12.24 -9.61
CA ASP A 21 -0.17 11.71 -9.80
C ASP A 21 -0.72 11.02 -8.55
N MET A 22 0.14 10.44 -7.73
CA MET A 22 -0.22 9.72 -6.50
C MET A 22 0.95 9.67 -5.50
N LEU A 23 0.63 9.34 -4.26
CA LEU A 23 1.62 9.12 -3.20
C LEU A 23 1.71 7.64 -2.88
N HIS A 24 2.92 7.09 -2.81
CA HIS A 24 3.17 5.72 -2.38
C HIS A 24 3.58 5.69 -0.90
N ILE A 25 2.91 4.82 -0.12
CA ILE A 25 3.19 4.65 1.31
C ILE A 25 3.55 3.20 1.58
N ASP A 26 4.76 2.99 2.10
CA ASP A 26 5.21 1.70 2.61
C ASP A 26 4.80 1.55 4.08
N VAL A 27 3.80 0.71 4.34
CA VAL A 27 3.35 0.34 5.68
C VAL A 27 3.99 -0.99 6.05
N MET A 28 4.80 -0.99 7.10
CA MET A 28 5.58 -2.15 7.52
C MET A 28 5.32 -2.49 8.98
N ASP A 29 5.23 -3.79 9.28
CA ASP A 29 5.26 -4.31 10.63
C ASP A 29 6.39 -5.34 10.83
N ALA A 30 6.88 -5.46 12.06
CA ALA A 30 8.00 -6.33 12.40
C ALA A 30 7.75 -7.83 12.15
N PRO A 31 6.52 -8.39 12.23
CA PRO A 31 6.26 -9.77 11.86
C PRO A 31 6.51 -10.07 10.37
N PHE A 32 6.17 -9.13 9.47
CA PHE A 32 6.32 -9.34 8.03
C PHE A 32 7.72 -8.97 7.50
N VAL A 33 8.27 -7.84 7.95
CA VAL A 33 9.61 -7.35 7.57
C VAL A 33 10.34 -6.85 8.81
N PRO A 34 11.69 -6.89 8.87
CA PRO A 34 12.44 -6.45 10.04
C PRO A 34 12.51 -4.92 10.14
N ASN A 35 11.37 -4.26 10.03
CA ASN A 35 11.23 -2.80 10.07
C ASN A 35 9.84 -2.41 10.59
N LEU A 36 9.71 -1.15 10.95
CA LEU A 36 8.46 -0.54 11.36
C LEU A 36 8.37 0.85 10.73
N THR A 37 7.28 1.15 10.04
CA THR A 37 7.11 2.45 9.40
C THR A 37 5.83 3.13 9.82
N PHE A 38 4.95 3.42 8.88
CA PHE A 38 3.74 4.20 9.08
C PHE A 38 2.56 3.31 9.48
N GLY A 39 1.69 3.84 10.31
CA GLY A 39 0.43 3.20 10.68
C GLY A 39 -0.81 3.90 10.08
N PRO A 40 -2.01 3.40 10.42
CA PRO A 40 -3.28 3.93 9.90
C PRO A 40 -3.50 5.43 10.18
N ASP A 41 -3.06 5.93 11.33
CA ASP A 41 -3.22 7.35 11.66
C ASP A 41 -2.36 8.26 10.78
N PHE A 42 -1.20 7.78 10.35
CA PHE A 42 -0.38 8.48 9.38
C PHE A 42 -1.06 8.54 8.01
N ILE A 43 -1.67 7.43 7.54
CA ILE A 43 -2.43 7.41 6.30
C ILE A 43 -3.58 8.43 6.35
N LYS A 44 -4.35 8.45 7.44
CA LYS A 44 -5.42 9.44 7.65
C LYS A 44 -4.90 10.88 7.63
N ALA A 45 -3.76 11.14 8.27
CA ALA A 45 -3.14 12.46 8.29
C ALA A 45 -2.70 12.90 6.88
N MET A 46 -2.13 12.00 6.08
CA MET A 46 -1.82 12.28 4.68
C MET A 46 -3.07 12.58 3.85
N GLN A 47 -4.09 11.74 4.00
CA GLN A 47 -5.37 11.93 3.31
C GLN A 47 -6.06 13.25 3.66
N ALA A 48 -5.77 13.84 4.83
CA ALA A 48 -6.30 15.13 5.24
C ALA A 48 -5.57 16.33 4.58
N VAL A 49 -4.34 16.16 4.11
CA VAL A 49 -3.53 17.26 3.55
C VAL A 49 -3.42 17.24 2.03
N THR A 50 -3.87 16.17 1.37
CA THR A 50 -3.87 16.08 -0.09
C THR A 50 -5.09 15.34 -0.63
N THR A 51 -5.51 15.71 -1.83
CA THR A 51 -6.53 14.99 -2.60
C THR A 51 -5.93 13.97 -3.58
N MET A 52 -4.60 13.94 -3.73
CA MET A 52 -3.95 12.91 -4.54
C MET A 52 -4.32 11.51 -4.03
N PRO A 53 -4.54 10.55 -4.94
CA PRO A 53 -4.68 9.16 -4.55
C PRO A 53 -3.45 8.66 -3.79
N VAL A 54 -3.68 7.74 -2.87
CA VAL A 54 -2.61 7.11 -2.09
C VAL A 54 -2.54 5.64 -2.47
N ASP A 55 -1.36 5.19 -2.85
CA ASP A 55 -1.03 3.77 -3.05
C ASP A 55 -0.44 3.23 -1.75
N VAL A 56 -1.23 2.44 -1.03
CA VAL A 56 -0.87 1.87 0.27
C VAL A 56 -0.32 0.47 0.07
N HIS A 57 0.98 0.34 0.15
CA HIS A 57 1.70 -0.94 0.08
C HIS A 57 1.80 -1.55 1.49
N LEU A 58 1.07 -2.64 1.71
CA LEU A 58 0.94 -3.28 3.01
C LEU A 58 1.92 -4.46 3.16
N MET A 59 3.08 -4.19 3.72
CA MET A 59 4.08 -5.17 4.16
C MET A 59 3.84 -5.54 5.62
N VAL A 60 2.68 -6.13 5.90
CA VAL A 60 2.17 -6.41 7.24
C VAL A 60 1.59 -7.82 7.34
N ASP A 61 1.64 -8.39 8.53
CA ASP A 61 1.15 -9.76 8.78
C ASP A 61 -0.39 -9.85 8.78
N ASP A 62 -1.07 -8.78 9.15
CA ASP A 62 -2.54 -8.71 9.11
C ASP A 62 -3.06 -7.49 8.33
N PRO A 63 -3.08 -7.57 6.98
CA PRO A 63 -3.55 -6.46 6.14
C PRO A 63 -5.03 -6.13 6.37
N GLU A 64 -5.89 -7.09 6.71
CA GLU A 64 -7.30 -6.85 6.97
C GLU A 64 -7.49 -5.96 8.20
N LEU A 65 -6.75 -6.24 9.29
CA LEU A 65 -6.77 -5.41 10.48
C LEU A 65 -6.32 -3.98 10.18
N ILE A 66 -5.22 -3.82 9.45
CA ILE A 66 -4.69 -2.49 9.12
C ILE A 66 -5.67 -1.73 8.22
N MET A 67 -6.21 -2.37 7.18
CA MET A 67 -7.22 -1.77 6.29
C MET A 67 -8.47 -1.31 7.04
N SER A 68 -8.87 -1.99 8.10
CA SER A 68 -10.04 -1.61 8.91
C SER A 68 -9.86 -0.30 9.69
N LYS A 69 -8.64 0.25 9.76
CA LYS A 69 -8.28 1.40 10.61
C LYS A 69 -8.12 2.71 9.85
N PHE A 70 -8.18 2.71 8.53
CA PHE A 70 -8.16 3.93 7.72
C PHE A 70 -9.21 3.85 6.59
N PRO A 71 -9.76 4.97 6.13
CA PRO A 71 -10.70 4.97 5.02
C PRO A 71 -9.95 4.78 3.68
N VAL A 72 -10.45 3.89 2.85
CA VAL A 72 -10.07 3.83 1.43
C VAL A 72 -10.90 4.86 0.69
N ARG A 73 -10.25 5.79 -0.02
CA ARG A 73 -10.92 6.81 -0.83
C ARG A 73 -10.99 6.35 -2.29
N LYS A 74 -11.87 6.99 -3.05
CA LYS A 74 -11.95 6.77 -4.49
C LYS A 74 -10.59 7.03 -5.14
N GLY A 75 -10.09 6.03 -5.86
CA GLY A 75 -8.82 6.07 -6.57
C GLY A 75 -7.59 5.69 -5.72
N ASP A 76 -7.72 5.55 -4.39
CA ASP A 76 -6.65 4.97 -3.58
C ASP A 76 -6.41 3.52 -4.00
N ILE A 77 -5.15 3.07 -3.93
CA ILE A 77 -4.75 1.68 -4.18
C ILE A 77 -4.40 1.05 -2.84
N VAL A 78 -4.77 -0.21 -2.63
CA VAL A 78 -4.34 -0.99 -1.47
C VAL A 78 -3.77 -2.31 -1.95
N SER A 79 -2.50 -2.55 -1.62
CA SER A 79 -1.72 -3.69 -2.11
C SER A 79 -1.08 -4.47 -0.97
N PRO A 80 -1.75 -5.49 -0.41
CA PRO A 80 -1.12 -6.46 0.48
C PRO A 80 -0.22 -7.41 -0.29
N HIS A 81 0.62 -8.16 0.42
CA HIS A 81 1.46 -9.20 -0.12
C HIS A 81 0.75 -10.55 -0.23
N ILE A 82 0.94 -11.27 -1.34
CA ILE A 82 0.36 -12.59 -1.59
C ILE A 82 0.83 -13.62 -0.56
N GLU A 83 2.02 -13.44 0.01
CA GLU A 83 2.66 -14.35 0.96
C GLU A 83 1.94 -14.43 2.31
N VAL A 84 1.11 -13.44 2.64
CA VAL A 84 0.34 -13.41 3.92
C VAL A 84 -0.83 -14.39 3.92
N LYS A 85 -1.25 -14.88 2.76
CA LYS A 85 -2.29 -15.93 2.59
C LYS A 85 -3.62 -15.58 3.25
N LYS A 86 -4.23 -14.49 2.83
CA LYS A 86 -5.56 -14.03 3.28
C LYS A 86 -6.64 -14.31 2.23
N ASP A 87 -7.89 -14.03 2.57
CA ASP A 87 -8.98 -14.00 1.60
C ASP A 87 -8.91 -12.72 0.77
N TYR A 88 -8.11 -12.74 -0.29
CA TYR A 88 -7.89 -11.55 -1.14
C TYR A 88 -9.13 -11.15 -1.92
N ARG A 89 -10.06 -12.08 -2.21
CA ARG A 89 -11.34 -11.73 -2.86
C ARG A 89 -12.22 -10.90 -1.94
N ALA A 90 -12.28 -11.26 -0.66
CA ALA A 90 -13.01 -10.46 0.33
C ALA A 90 -12.36 -9.10 0.56
N LEU A 91 -11.02 -9.02 0.59
CA LEU A 91 -10.30 -7.75 0.71
C LEU A 91 -10.51 -6.86 -0.52
N ALA A 92 -10.41 -7.42 -1.73
CA ALA A 92 -10.68 -6.71 -2.98
C ALA A 92 -12.11 -6.13 -3.02
N ALA A 93 -13.10 -6.93 -2.62
CA ALA A 93 -14.49 -6.48 -2.58
C ALA A 93 -14.68 -5.25 -1.68
N LYS A 94 -14.06 -5.25 -0.49
CA LYS A 94 -14.11 -4.10 0.44
C LYS A 94 -13.47 -2.84 -0.16
N VAL A 95 -12.31 -2.99 -0.84
CA VAL A 95 -11.63 -1.87 -1.49
C VAL A 95 -12.45 -1.32 -2.65
N HIS A 96 -12.99 -2.19 -3.51
CA HIS A 96 -13.83 -1.79 -4.64
C HIS A 96 -15.14 -1.12 -4.19
N GLU A 97 -15.77 -1.61 -3.14
CA GLU A 97 -16.98 -0.99 -2.57
C GLU A 97 -16.73 0.46 -2.12
N ALA A 98 -15.53 0.74 -1.60
CA ALA A 98 -15.10 2.10 -1.24
C ALA A 98 -14.69 2.96 -2.45
N GLY A 99 -14.63 2.40 -3.66
CA GLY A 99 -14.20 3.08 -4.88
C GLY A 99 -12.69 3.09 -5.07
N GLY A 100 -11.94 2.32 -4.29
CA GLY A 100 -10.51 2.12 -4.43
C GLY A 100 -10.15 1.06 -5.47
N LEU A 101 -8.86 0.87 -5.67
CA LEU A 101 -8.25 -0.14 -6.54
C LEU A 101 -7.51 -1.16 -5.67
N PHE A 102 -7.65 -2.44 -6.00
CA PHE A 102 -7.00 -3.51 -5.26
C PHE A 102 -5.82 -4.09 -6.03
N GLY A 103 -4.68 -4.20 -5.34
CA GLY A 103 -3.47 -4.82 -5.87
C GLY A 103 -2.98 -5.98 -5.03
N LEU A 104 -2.06 -6.74 -5.58
CA LEU A 104 -1.24 -7.70 -4.83
C LEU A 104 0.25 -7.43 -5.11
N ALA A 105 1.05 -7.44 -4.05
CA ALA A 105 2.49 -7.43 -4.14
C ALA A 105 3.04 -8.86 -4.04
N VAL A 106 4.13 -9.12 -4.76
CA VAL A 106 4.76 -10.44 -4.85
C VAL A 106 6.25 -10.28 -4.59
N ASN A 107 6.79 -10.99 -3.60
CA ASN A 107 8.22 -11.00 -3.28
C ASN A 107 9.07 -11.65 -4.39
N PRO A 108 10.37 -11.34 -4.47
CA PRO A 108 11.23 -11.87 -5.54
C PRO A 108 11.29 -13.40 -5.61
N GLU A 109 11.14 -14.09 -4.48
CA GLU A 109 11.20 -15.55 -4.40
C GLU A 109 9.87 -16.24 -4.70
N THR A 110 8.77 -15.50 -4.70
CA THR A 110 7.44 -16.04 -4.90
C THR A 110 7.15 -16.13 -6.39
N ASP A 111 6.71 -17.31 -6.84
CA ASP A 111 6.31 -17.49 -8.22
C ASP A 111 5.11 -16.60 -8.56
N VAL A 112 5.23 -15.79 -9.60
CA VAL A 112 4.18 -14.91 -10.08
C VAL A 112 2.89 -15.66 -10.44
N GLU A 113 2.95 -16.95 -10.74
CA GLU A 113 1.76 -17.77 -10.96
C GLU A 113 0.83 -17.81 -9.74
N ALA A 114 1.34 -17.50 -8.54
CA ALA A 114 0.54 -17.45 -7.31
C ALA A 114 -0.60 -16.42 -7.37
N ILE A 115 -0.48 -15.36 -8.17
CA ILE A 115 -1.54 -14.34 -8.33
C ILE A 115 -2.60 -14.72 -9.37
N LYS A 116 -2.37 -15.78 -10.15
CA LYS A 116 -3.20 -16.13 -11.30
C LYS A 116 -4.66 -16.35 -10.94
N GLU A 117 -4.92 -16.93 -9.78
CA GLU A 117 -6.28 -17.17 -9.30
C GLU A 117 -7.04 -15.88 -8.91
N TYR A 118 -6.34 -14.74 -8.78
CA TYR A 118 -6.91 -13.45 -8.36
C TYR A 118 -6.99 -12.42 -9.49
N LEU A 119 -6.53 -12.73 -10.71
CA LEU A 119 -6.46 -11.77 -11.82
C LEU A 119 -7.80 -11.09 -12.14
N ASP A 120 -8.90 -11.76 -11.88
CA ASP A 120 -10.25 -11.21 -12.12
C ASP A 120 -10.69 -10.15 -11.10
N VAL A 121 -9.98 -10.03 -9.97
CA VAL A 121 -10.25 -9.02 -8.92
C VAL A 121 -9.11 -8.03 -8.72
N LEU A 122 -8.00 -8.18 -9.45
CA LEU A 122 -6.84 -7.29 -9.36
C LEU A 122 -6.93 -6.13 -10.35
N ASP A 123 -6.66 -4.94 -9.87
CA ASP A 123 -6.45 -3.74 -10.69
C ASP A 123 -4.96 -3.51 -10.97
N THR A 124 -4.10 -3.88 -10.03
CA THR A 124 -2.65 -3.72 -10.13
C THR A 124 -1.90 -4.92 -9.57
N VAL A 125 -0.64 -5.08 -9.99
CA VAL A 125 0.31 -6.04 -9.43
C VAL A 125 1.64 -5.35 -9.21
N THR A 126 2.21 -5.50 -8.01
CA THR A 126 3.53 -5.00 -7.66
C THR A 126 4.51 -6.16 -7.61
N LEU A 127 5.39 -6.26 -8.62
CA LEU A 127 6.48 -7.23 -8.61
C LEU A 127 7.67 -6.64 -7.87
N MET A 128 7.99 -7.20 -6.71
CA MET A 128 9.15 -6.78 -5.93
C MET A 128 10.42 -7.30 -6.61
N LEU A 129 11.34 -6.39 -6.92
CA LEU A 129 12.66 -6.74 -7.48
C LEU A 129 13.74 -6.82 -6.39
N VAL A 130 13.37 -6.40 -5.17
CA VAL A 130 14.20 -6.44 -3.97
C VAL A 130 13.35 -6.92 -2.80
N HIS A 131 13.99 -7.45 -1.76
CA HIS A 131 13.28 -7.78 -0.53
C HIS A 131 12.65 -6.55 0.10
N PRO A 132 11.38 -6.62 0.54
CA PRO A 132 10.75 -5.52 1.25
C PRO A 132 11.45 -5.25 2.59
N GLY A 133 11.35 -4.01 3.08
CA GLY A 133 11.81 -3.63 4.43
C GLY A 133 12.87 -2.55 4.46
N ALA A 134 13.52 -2.19 3.35
CA ALA A 134 14.51 -1.12 3.31
C ALA A 134 14.38 -0.28 2.03
N ALA A 135 14.60 1.03 2.14
CA ALA A 135 14.66 1.92 1.00
C ALA A 135 16.06 1.89 0.36
N GLY A 136 16.11 1.93 -0.99
CA GLY A 136 17.36 2.03 -1.74
C GLY A 136 18.20 0.74 -1.75
N ALA A 137 17.57 -0.39 -1.56
CA ALA A 137 18.22 -1.69 -1.63
C ALA A 137 18.55 -2.08 -3.08
#